data_817fb74cbb82f992e52642f6e4f81bbb
#
_entry.id   817fb74cbb82f992e52642f6e4f81bbb
#
_cell.length_a   1.000
_cell.length_b   1.000
_cell.length_c   1.000
_cell.angle_alpha   90.00
_cell.angle_beta   90.00
_cell.angle_gamma   90.00
#
_symmetry.space_group_name_H-M   'P 1'
#
loop_
_entity.id
_entity.type
_entity.pdbx_description
1 polymer ?
#
loop_
_entity_poly.entity_id
_entity_poly.type
_entity_poly.pdbx_seq_one_letter_code
_entity_poly.pdbx_strand_id
1 'polypeptide(L)' 'MVDATAIFYEGLDSAVIGLSEDKGTFRVCYRVHLCYEALMNDGMSYKDAVEWFEYNIYNSYVGESTPIFVI' A
#
# COMPACT_ATOMS: atom_id res chain seq x y z
N MET A 1 24.85 -8.01 3.42
CA MET A 1 23.67 -8.77 3.07
C MET A 1 22.51 -7.82 2.84
N VAL A 2 21.82 -8.01 1.77
CA VAL A 2 20.69 -7.16 1.46
C VAL A 2 19.47 -7.71 2.17
N ASP A 3 18.78 -6.83 2.87
CA ASP A 3 17.52 -7.19 3.49
C ASP A 3 16.41 -7.02 2.44
N ALA A 4 15.84 -8.13 2.01
CA ALA A 4 14.84 -8.14 0.95
C ALA A 4 13.41 -8.05 1.51
N THR A 5 13.26 -7.48 2.70
CA THR A 5 11.97 -7.41 3.36
C THR A 5 11.04 -6.45 2.64
N ALA A 6 9.90 -6.96 2.18
CA ALA A 6 8.87 -6.13 1.61
C ALA A 6 8.13 -5.38 2.72
N ILE A 7 7.63 -4.19 2.39
CA ILE A 7 6.92 -3.35 3.34
C ILE A 7 5.42 -3.51 3.14
N PHE A 8 4.71 -3.79 4.24
CA PHE A 8 3.26 -3.93 4.25
C PHE A 8 2.66 -2.83 5.11
N TYR A 9 1.51 -2.32 4.69
CA TYR A 9 0.75 -1.39 5.50
C TYR A 9 -0.30 -2.15 6.30
N GLU A 10 -0.28 -1.94 7.62
CA GLU A 10 -1.24 -2.60 8.48
C GLU A 10 -2.67 -2.13 8.15
N GLY A 11 -3.57 -3.10 8.09
CA GLY A 11 -4.97 -2.80 7.77
C GLY A 11 -5.28 -2.78 6.29
N LEU A 12 -4.28 -2.91 5.41
CA LEU A 12 -4.51 -2.89 3.97
C LEU A 12 -4.24 -4.25 3.33
N ASP A 13 -4.25 -5.32 4.11
CA ASP A 13 -3.93 -6.65 3.61
C ASP A 13 -4.84 -7.07 2.46
N SER A 14 -6.12 -6.72 2.55
CA SER A 14 -7.10 -7.09 1.51
C SER A 14 -6.88 -6.36 0.20
N ALA A 15 -6.04 -5.32 0.21
CA ALA A 15 -5.76 -4.53 -0.98
C ALA A 15 -4.51 -5.00 -1.73
N VAL A 16 -3.79 -5.97 -1.18
CA VAL A 16 -2.59 -6.51 -1.83
C VAL A 16 -2.99 -7.31 -3.05
N ILE A 17 -2.41 -6.99 -4.19
CA ILE A 17 -2.70 -7.72 -5.44
C ILE A 17 -1.47 -8.44 -5.98
N GLY A 18 -0.32 -8.24 -5.39
CA GLY A 18 0.87 -8.93 -5.86
C GLY A 18 2.13 -8.44 -5.22
N LEU A 19 3.22 -9.00 -5.68
CA LEU A 19 4.56 -8.67 -5.21
C LEU A 19 5.44 -8.48 -6.43
N SER A 20 6.11 -7.33 -6.47
CA SER A 20 7.07 -7.04 -7.52
C SER A 20 8.47 -7.36 -7.02
N GLU A 21 9.27 -8.00 -7.86
CA GLU A 21 10.66 -8.27 -7.51
C GLU A 21 11.55 -7.73 -8.63
N ASP A 22 12.56 -6.97 -8.27
CA ASP A 22 13.54 -6.43 -9.22
C ASP A 22 14.91 -6.49 -8.56
N LYS A 23 15.74 -7.43 -9.03
CA LYS A 23 17.12 -7.57 -8.59
C LYS A 23 17.25 -7.66 -7.07
N GLY A 24 16.36 -8.45 -6.47
CA GLY A 24 16.39 -8.68 -5.03
C GLY A 24 15.63 -7.66 -4.19
N THR A 25 15.06 -6.64 -4.84
CA THR A 25 14.24 -5.66 -4.15
C THR A 25 12.77 -6.06 -4.33
N PHE A 26 12.05 -6.19 -3.22
CA PHE A 26 10.66 -6.61 -3.23
C PHE A 26 9.77 -5.43 -2.87
N ARG A 27 8.71 -5.25 -3.64
CA ARG A 27 7.74 -4.18 -3.41
C ARG A 27 6.34 -4.78 -3.48
N VAL A 28 5.56 -4.56 -2.44
CA VAL A 28 4.18 -5.02 -2.41
C VAL A 28 3.35 -4.15 -3.34
N CYS A 29 2.48 -4.77 -4.13
CA CYS A 29 1.59 -4.05 -5.02
C CYS A 29 0.20 -3.99 -4.41
N TYR A 30 -0.31 -2.79 -4.24
CA TYR A 30 -1.66 -2.54 -3.72
C TYR A 30 -2.52 -1.93 -4.82
N ARG A 31 -3.79 -2.32 -4.86
CA ARG A 31 -4.75 -1.66 -5.72
C ARG A 31 -5.38 -0.52 -4.93
N VAL A 32 -5.30 0.70 -5.46
CA VAL A 32 -5.76 1.89 -4.76
C VAL A 32 -7.23 1.77 -4.36
N HIS A 33 -8.07 1.32 -5.29
CA HIS A 33 -9.49 1.19 -5.00
C HIS A 33 -9.76 0.23 -3.83
N LEU A 34 -9.01 -0.86 -3.75
CA LEU A 34 -9.16 -1.81 -2.66
C LEU A 34 -8.64 -1.24 -1.33
N CYS A 35 -7.67 -0.32 -1.40
CA CYS A 35 -7.23 0.38 -0.20
C CYS A 35 -8.36 1.23 0.37
N TYR A 36 -9.08 1.94 -0.50
CA TYR A 36 -10.23 2.72 -0.06
C TYR A 36 -11.29 1.83 0.59
N GLU A 37 -11.56 0.67 -0.03
CA GLU A 37 -12.55 -0.25 0.52
C GLU A 37 -12.14 -0.76 1.90
N ALA A 38 -10.86 -1.07 2.07
CA ALA A 38 -10.36 -1.53 3.36
C ALA A 38 -10.57 -0.47 4.44
N LEU A 39 -10.29 0.79 4.12
CA LEU A 39 -10.46 1.89 5.06
C LEU A 39 -11.93 2.14 5.36
N MET A 40 -12.80 2.00 4.36
CA MET A 40 -14.23 2.13 4.56
C MET A 40 -14.78 1.03 5.46
N ASN A 41 -14.25 -0.18 5.33
CA ASN A 41 -14.64 -1.29 6.18
C ASN A 41 -14.25 -1.04 7.64
N ASP A 42 -13.25 -0.18 7.87
CA ASP A 42 -12.85 0.21 9.22
C ASP A 42 -13.66 1.39 9.76
N GLY A 43 -14.65 1.84 9.02
CA GLY A 43 -15.57 2.86 9.49
C GLY A 43 -15.43 4.22 8.85
N MET A 44 -14.52 4.40 7.92
CA MET A 44 -14.37 5.69 7.23
C MET A 44 -15.41 5.83 6.13
N SER A 45 -15.84 7.08 5.89
CA SER A 45 -16.58 7.38 4.68
C SER A 45 -15.64 7.30 3.48
N TYR A 46 -16.20 7.24 2.27
CA TYR A 46 -15.37 7.20 1.07
C TYR A 46 -14.46 8.43 0.98
N LYS A 47 -15.03 9.60 1.24
CA LYS A 47 -14.27 10.84 1.20
C LYS A 47 -13.10 10.82 2.19
N ASP A 48 -13.38 10.39 3.41
CA ASP A 48 -12.33 10.33 4.44
C ASP A 48 -11.28 9.30 4.09
N ALA A 49 -11.68 8.17 3.52
CA ALA A 49 -10.75 7.13 3.12
C ALA A 49 -9.78 7.64 2.05
N VAL A 50 -10.30 8.34 1.04
CA VAL A 50 -9.47 8.90 -0.02
C VAL A 50 -8.48 9.92 0.54
N GLU A 51 -8.97 10.84 1.37
CA GLU A 51 -8.11 11.87 1.93
C GLU A 51 -7.03 11.28 2.84
N TRP A 52 -7.44 10.34 3.69
CA TRP A 52 -6.49 9.71 4.61
C TRP A 52 -5.42 8.95 3.85
N PHE A 53 -5.83 8.21 2.82
CA PHE A 53 -4.91 7.42 2.01
C PHE A 53 -3.89 8.31 1.29
N GLU A 54 -4.36 9.38 0.66
CA GLU A 54 -3.48 10.29 -0.06
C GLU A 54 -2.49 10.97 0.87
N TYR A 55 -2.93 11.35 2.05
CA TYR A 55 -2.09 12.06 3.00
C TYR A 55 -1.05 11.16 3.67
N ASN A 56 -1.45 9.94 4.02
CA ASN A 56 -0.63 9.10 4.89
C ASN A 56 0.08 7.98 4.16
N ILE A 57 -0.42 7.57 3.00
CA ILE A 57 0.08 6.38 2.32
C ILE A 57 0.65 6.71 0.95
N TYR A 58 -0.18 7.32 0.08
CA TYR A 58 0.13 7.41 -1.33
C TYR A 58 1.40 8.22 -1.62
N ASN A 59 1.62 9.26 -0.86
CA ASN A 59 2.77 10.15 -1.07
C ASN A 59 3.95 9.83 -0.18
N SER A 60 3.89 8.76 0.60
CA SER A 60 5.00 8.41 1.48
C SER A 60 6.08 7.66 0.72
N TYR A 61 7.32 7.90 1.12
CA TYR A 61 8.47 7.16 0.59
C TYR A 61 9.18 6.51 1.77
N VAL A 62 9.36 5.21 1.71
CA VAL A 62 9.93 4.45 2.81
C VAL A 62 11.13 3.61 2.35
N GLY A 63 11.84 4.08 1.34
CA GLY A 63 13.04 3.41 0.84
C GLY A 63 12.78 2.68 -0.47
N GLU A 64 13.71 1.81 -0.83
CA GLU A 64 13.65 1.10 -2.10
C GLU A 64 12.47 0.14 -2.18
N SER A 65 11.98 -0.32 -1.04
CA SER A 65 10.85 -1.25 -0.97
C SER A 65 9.51 -0.54 -0.77
N THR A 66 9.45 0.76 -1.07
CA THR A 66 8.19 1.50 -1.04
C THR A 66 7.16 0.77 -1.90
N PRO A 67 5.96 0.50 -1.37
CA PRO A 67 4.94 -0.22 -2.13
C PRO A 67 4.54 0.48 -3.41
N ILE A 68 4.07 -0.32 -4.36
CA ILE A 68 3.56 0.17 -5.65
C ILE A 68 2.04 0.26 -5.53
N PHE A 69 1.48 1.37 -6.02
CA PHE A 69 0.03 1.55 -6.00
C PHE A 69 -0.50 1.56 -7.43
N VAL A 70 -1.45 0.68 -7.68
CA VAL A 70 -2.05 0.48 -9.02
C VAL A 70 -3.47 1.06 -8.99
N ILE A 71 -3.75 1.90 -9.95
CA ILE A 71 -5.07 2.54 -10.08
C ILE A 71 -6.09 1.63 -10.74
#